data_c669bc9786d784b277f0b2782b781807
#
_entry.id   c669bc9786d784b277f0b2782b781807
#
_cell.length_a   1.000
_cell.length_b   1.000
_cell.length_c   1.000
_cell.angle_alpha   90.00
_cell.angle_beta   90.00
_cell.angle_gamma   90.00
#
_symmetry.space_group_name_H-M   'P 1'
#
loop_
_entity.id
_entity.type
_entity.pdbx_description
1 polymer ?
#
loop_
_entity_poly.entity_id
_entity_poly.type
_entity_poly.pdbx_seq_one_letter_code
_entity_poly.pdbx_strand_id
1 'polypeptide(L)'
;MLYPTLNKVEELLKEYQMVPVFYEVLADYMTPIRMFQALRKEGTPCFMLESVENKDQWGRYSFIGLNPKSEIKISGKELEVDGVKQEEEFKMSYLSDLIKKYKSPVMEDYPKLTGGLIGYFGYDMIRQVEKKLTNVPEDDLKMPECHLCMYDEIIAFDHLANKAVIIQNIHKGDNIKQKYEELEDKAELILHKMERPVSLSKDRFAPAKAEVTSNLTKEQYEANVKKAKEYIKNGDIFQVVLSQRFEVETDVDPFDVYRCLRTSNPSPYLYFFDFIDYQVVGASPEKLVSVLNGIVATKPIAGTVPRGKTKEEDDMLVRQLVNDPKERAEHTMLVDLGRNDVGKVSKFGTVEVKNFMTVEKYSKVTHLVSDVQGELRDDENPINALMSVLPAGTLSGAPKVRAMEIIDELENKKRGVYGGTVGYLGFDGNIDTCIAIRTVVFKDGKGYVQAGAGIVNDSVPEQEFMETKNKALAVVNAVKEAARL
;
A
#
# COMPACT_ATOMS: atom_id res chain seq x y z
N MET A 1 18.24 1.58 -25.82
CA MET A 1 17.57 0.90 -26.98
C MET A 1 16.09 0.87 -26.65
N LEU A 2 15.25 1.27 -27.62
CA LEU A 2 13.78 1.27 -27.46
C LEU A 2 13.18 -0.11 -27.73
N TYR A 3 12.24 -0.51 -26.90
CA TYR A 3 11.48 -1.75 -27.07
C TYR A 3 10.01 -1.51 -26.62
N PRO A 4 9.01 -2.12 -27.26
CA PRO A 4 9.06 -2.88 -28.51
C PRO A 4 9.50 -2.03 -29.71
N THR A 5 9.77 -2.66 -30.86
CA THR A 5 10.04 -1.94 -32.10
C THR A 5 8.79 -1.19 -32.57
N LEU A 6 8.97 -0.13 -33.36
CA LEU A 6 7.89 0.70 -33.91
C LEU A 6 6.79 -0.15 -34.59
N ASN A 7 7.18 -1.11 -35.45
CA ASN A 7 6.24 -1.99 -36.15
C ASN A 7 5.42 -2.86 -35.15
N LYS A 8 6.04 -3.28 -34.03
CA LYS A 8 5.35 -4.08 -33.01
C LYS A 8 4.37 -3.24 -32.22
N VAL A 9 4.69 -1.97 -31.95
CA VAL A 9 3.74 -1.03 -31.32
C VAL A 9 2.53 -0.79 -32.23
N GLU A 10 2.75 -0.58 -33.54
CA GLU A 10 1.65 -0.43 -34.53
C GLU A 10 0.74 -1.68 -34.57
N GLU A 11 1.34 -2.86 -34.46
CA GLU A 11 0.58 -4.12 -34.39
C GLU A 11 -0.28 -4.18 -33.13
N LEU A 12 0.31 -3.93 -31.96
CA LEU A 12 -0.35 -4.00 -30.65
C LEU A 12 -1.47 -2.94 -30.51
N LEU A 13 -1.31 -1.75 -31.07
CA LEU A 13 -2.33 -0.70 -31.05
C LEU A 13 -3.59 -1.03 -31.90
N LYS A 14 -3.57 -2.12 -32.67
CA LYS A 14 -4.80 -2.63 -33.32
C LYS A 14 -5.74 -3.25 -32.29
N GLU A 15 -5.20 -3.86 -31.23
CA GLU A 15 -5.93 -4.58 -30.18
C GLU A 15 -6.06 -3.78 -28.88
N TYR A 16 -5.00 -3.03 -28.51
CA TYR A 16 -4.94 -2.28 -27.26
C TYR A 16 -5.17 -0.79 -27.47
N GLN A 17 -5.51 -0.07 -26.40
CA GLN A 17 -5.72 1.37 -26.42
C GLN A 17 -4.43 2.16 -26.21
N MET A 18 -3.46 1.52 -25.56
CA MET A 18 -2.12 2.04 -25.36
C MET A 18 -1.11 0.91 -25.29
N VAL A 19 0.15 1.21 -25.56
CA VAL A 19 1.26 0.25 -25.54
C VAL A 19 2.44 0.88 -24.81
N PRO A 20 2.99 0.23 -23.76
CA PRO A 20 4.19 0.71 -23.09
C PRO A 20 5.41 0.54 -23.99
N VAL A 21 6.24 1.57 -24.06
CA VAL A 21 7.54 1.57 -24.73
C VAL A 21 8.61 1.84 -23.67
N PHE A 22 9.69 1.07 -23.74
CA PHE A 22 10.75 1.04 -22.75
C PHE A 22 12.04 1.56 -23.33
N TYR A 23 12.70 2.45 -22.59
CA TYR A 23 14.07 2.88 -22.87
C TYR A 23 14.96 2.49 -21.68
N GLU A 24 15.88 1.56 -21.91
CA GLU A 24 16.80 1.08 -20.88
C GLU A 24 18.11 1.88 -20.89
N VAL A 25 18.56 2.27 -19.71
CA VAL A 25 19.85 2.92 -19.48
C VAL A 25 20.60 2.25 -18.34
N LEU A 26 21.93 2.18 -18.45
CA LEU A 26 22.77 1.72 -17.37
C LEU A 26 22.75 2.74 -16.22
N ALA A 27 22.53 2.27 -15.00
CA ALA A 27 22.37 3.10 -13.81
C ALA A 27 23.17 2.58 -12.60
N ASP A 28 24.31 1.95 -12.87
CA ASP A 28 25.19 1.31 -11.88
C ASP A 28 25.82 2.27 -10.87
N TYR A 29 25.89 3.57 -11.20
CA TYR A 29 26.36 4.64 -10.30
C TYR A 29 25.23 5.44 -9.64
N MET A 30 23.99 5.00 -9.77
CA MET A 30 22.80 5.70 -9.27
C MET A 30 22.04 4.87 -8.24
N THR A 31 21.20 5.55 -7.47
CA THR A 31 20.22 4.91 -6.58
C THR A 31 18.83 5.47 -6.86
N PRO A 32 17.76 4.68 -6.61
CA PRO A 32 16.38 5.18 -6.76
C PRO A 32 16.12 6.46 -5.96
N ILE A 33 16.67 6.55 -4.74
CA ILE A 33 16.54 7.74 -3.87
C ILE A 33 17.11 8.98 -4.54
N ARG A 34 18.36 8.89 -5.06
CA ARG A 34 18.99 10.01 -5.74
C ARG A 34 18.24 10.40 -7.01
N MET A 35 17.79 9.40 -7.77
CA MET A 35 16.99 9.60 -8.97
C MET A 35 15.70 10.35 -8.65
N PHE A 36 14.96 9.91 -7.65
CA PHE A 36 13.73 10.57 -7.21
C PHE A 36 13.99 12.03 -6.78
N GLN A 37 15.00 12.27 -5.93
CA GLN A 37 15.36 13.62 -5.48
C GLN A 37 15.75 14.57 -6.62
N ALA A 38 16.47 14.06 -7.63
CA ALA A 38 16.91 14.85 -8.78
C ALA A 38 15.78 15.21 -9.74
N LEU A 39 14.75 14.37 -9.80
CA LEU A 39 13.67 14.48 -10.79
C LEU A 39 12.38 15.06 -10.25
N ARG A 40 12.08 14.88 -8.95
CA ARG A 40 10.85 15.42 -8.34
C ARG A 40 10.82 16.94 -8.43
N LYS A 41 9.63 17.48 -8.61
CA LYS A 41 9.37 18.93 -8.63
C LYS A 41 8.44 19.28 -7.49
N GLU A 42 8.72 20.34 -6.80
CA GLU A 42 7.84 20.91 -5.78
C GLU A 42 6.49 21.31 -6.40
N GLY A 43 5.39 21.09 -5.68
CA GLY A 43 4.05 21.42 -6.14
C GLY A 43 3.50 20.52 -7.27
N THR A 44 4.08 19.32 -7.46
CA THR A 44 3.60 18.35 -8.43
C THR A 44 3.45 16.98 -7.77
N PRO A 45 2.30 16.31 -7.88
CA PRO A 45 2.12 15.00 -7.28
C PRO A 45 3.14 14.00 -7.84
N CYS A 46 3.68 13.17 -6.95
CA CYS A 46 4.65 12.14 -7.31
C CYS A 46 4.60 10.97 -6.34
N PHE A 47 5.17 9.85 -6.75
CA PHE A 47 5.29 8.69 -5.88
C PHE A 47 6.63 7.97 -6.04
N MET A 48 6.96 7.20 -5.01
CA MET A 48 8.00 6.18 -5.03
C MET A 48 7.47 4.91 -4.37
N LEU A 49 7.60 3.77 -5.07
CA LEU A 49 7.28 2.45 -4.56
C LEU A 49 8.52 1.57 -4.62
N GLU A 50 8.83 0.90 -3.52
CA GLU A 50 9.96 -0.02 -3.42
C GLU A 50 9.57 -1.29 -2.68
N SER A 51 10.34 -2.35 -2.90
CA SER A 51 10.35 -3.55 -2.05
C SER A 51 11.79 -3.85 -1.65
N VAL A 52 12.05 -4.05 -0.38
CA VAL A 52 13.41 -4.32 0.13
C VAL A 52 13.59 -5.80 0.51
N GLU A 53 12.54 -6.57 0.57
CA GLU A 53 12.58 -7.99 0.94
C GLU A 53 12.46 -8.91 -0.25
N ASN A 54 13.27 -10.00 -0.24
CA ASN A 54 13.37 -11.07 -1.23
C ASN A 54 13.72 -10.61 -2.64
N LYS A 55 15.02 -10.64 -2.94
CA LYS A 55 15.62 -10.28 -4.24
C LYS A 55 15.07 -11.06 -5.45
N ASP A 56 14.28 -12.11 -5.25
CA ASP A 56 13.97 -13.05 -6.32
C ASP A 56 12.71 -12.71 -7.14
N GLN A 57 11.75 -11.92 -6.66
CA GLN A 57 10.58 -11.49 -7.45
C GLN A 57 10.03 -10.10 -7.13
N TRP A 58 9.89 -9.71 -5.85
CA TRP A 58 9.23 -8.45 -5.43
C TRP A 58 10.22 -7.32 -5.19
N GLY A 59 11.43 -7.60 -4.69
CA GLY A 59 12.50 -6.63 -4.43
C GLY A 59 13.33 -6.25 -5.65
N ARG A 60 12.93 -6.66 -6.87
CA ARG A 60 13.70 -6.40 -8.07
C ARG A 60 13.60 -4.94 -8.54
N TYR A 61 12.44 -4.31 -8.39
CA TYR A 61 12.19 -2.99 -8.96
C TYR A 61 11.82 -1.96 -7.90
N SER A 62 12.35 -0.72 -8.08
CA SER A 62 11.79 0.49 -7.49
C SER A 62 11.09 1.27 -8.59
N PHE A 63 9.90 1.81 -8.31
CA PHE A 63 9.11 2.58 -9.27
C PHE A 63 9.01 4.04 -8.83
N ILE A 64 9.16 4.94 -9.79
CA ILE A 64 9.05 6.38 -9.62
C ILE A 64 8.03 6.89 -10.64
N GLY A 65 7.01 7.61 -10.17
CA GLY A 65 6.07 8.33 -11.01
C GLY A 65 6.13 9.82 -10.72
N LEU A 66 6.18 10.60 -11.78
CA LEU A 66 6.29 12.05 -11.75
C LEU A 66 5.29 12.63 -12.74
N ASN A 67 4.68 13.77 -12.39
CA ASN A 67 3.75 14.48 -13.27
C ASN A 67 2.59 13.58 -13.76
N PRO A 68 1.64 13.24 -12.88
CA PRO A 68 0.49 12.43 -13.29
C PRO A 68 -0.30 13.10 -14.40
N LYS A 69 -0.91 12.29 -15.26
CA LYS A 69 -1.78 12.74 -16.34
C LYS A 69 -3.14 13.25 -15.82
N SER A 70 -3.60 12.69 -14.71
CA SER A 70 -4.86 13.06 -14.08
C SER A 70 -4.83 12.67 -12.60
N GLU A 71 -5.56 13.40 -11.78
CA GLU A 71 -5.76 13.18 -10.36
C GLU A 71 -7.24 12.88 -10.07
N ILE A 72 -7.52 11.85 -9.29
CA ILE A 72 -8.87 11.37 -8.97
C ILE A 72 -9.03 11.31 -7.46
N LYS A 73 -9.98 12.07 -6.92
CA LYS A 73 -10.34 12.05 -5.51
C LYS A 73 -11.80 11.60 -5.33
N ILE A 74 -12.03 10.74 -4.37
CA ILE A 74 -13.36 10.21 -4.06
C ILE A 74 -13.62 10.43 -2.57
N SER A 75 -14.78 11.04 -2.25
CA SER A 75 -15.24 11.28 -0.88
C SER A 75 -16.73 10.94 -0.80
N GLY A 76 -17.05 9.80 -0.21
CA GLY A 76 -18.42 9.27 -0.23
C GLY A 76 -18.88 9.06 -1.67
N LYS A 77 -19.89 9.84 -2.09
CA LYS A 77 -20.42 9.81 -3.46
C LYS A 77 -19.83 10.89 -4.37
N GLU A 78 -19.00 11.77 -3.82
CA GLU A 78 -18.39 12.84 -4.59
C GLU A 78 -17.17 12.32 -5.35
N LEU A 79 -17.10 12.68 -6.63
CA LEU A 79 -15.98 12.44 -7.53
C LEU A 79 -15.38 13.77 -7.96
N GLU A 80 -14.08 13.94 -7.74
CA GLU A 80 -13.30 15.05 -8.24
C GLU A 80 -12.23 14.54 -9.19
N VAL A 81 -12.10 15.15 -10.36
CA VAL A 81 -11.07 14.82 -11.36
C VAL A 81 -10.35 16.12 -11.73
N ASP A 82 -9.03 16.14 -11.56
CA ASP A 82 -8.17 17.28 -11.84
C ASP A 82 -8.64 18.57 -11.14
N GLY A 83 -9.07 18.45 -9.89
CA GLY A 83 -9.60 19.56 -9.09
C GLY A 83 -11.02 20.01 -9.45
N VAL A 84 -11.67 19.32 -10.39
CA VAL A 84 -13.04 19.64 -10.82
C VAL A 84 -14.02 18.58 -10.31
N LYS A 85 -14.96 19.02 -9.46
CA LYS A 85 -16.05 18.15 -8.98
C LYS A 85 -16.96 17.77 -10.14
N GLN A 86 -17.21 16.46 -10.27
CA GLN A 86 -18.08 15.92 -11.31
C GLN A 86 -19.56 16.05 -10.90
N GLU A 87 -20.44 16.23 -11.89
CA GLU A 87 -21.90 16.33 -11.65
C GLU A 87 -22.51 14.98 -11.28
N GLU A 88 -21.96 13.88 -11.82
CA GLU A 88 -22.44 12.53 -11.54
C GLU A 88 -21.87 12.00 -10.24
N GLU A 89 -22.72 11.33 -9.45
CA GLU A 89 -22.27 10.62 -8.25
C GLU A 89 -21.27 9.50 -8.61
N PHE A 90 -20.23 9.35 -7.79
CA PHE A 90 -19.25 8.28 -7.94
C PHE A 90 -19.91 6.89 -7.88
N LYS A 91 -19.50 6.04 -8.79
CA LYS A 91 -19.80 4.59 -8.81
C LYS A 91 -18.50 3.81 -9.01
N MET A 92 -18.36 2.66 -8.38
CA MET A 92 -17.17 1.81 -8.52
C MET A 92 -16.86 1.44 -9.98
N SER A 93 -17.88 1.35 -10.84
CA SER A 93 -17.70 1.12 -12.29
C SER A 93 -16.84 2.18 -12.96
N TYR A 94 -16.83 3.43 -12.47
CA TYR A 94 -15.99 4.50 -13.02
C TYR A 94 -14.52 4.10 -13.12
N LEU A 95 -13.96 3.52 -12.05
CA LEU A 95 -12.56 3.11 -12.05
C LEU A 95 -12.31 1.92 -12.99
N SER A 96 -13.23 0.96 -13.05
CA SER A 96 -13.09 -0.18 -13.97
C SER A 96 -13.22 0.23 -15.43
N ASP A 97 -14.09 1.17 -15.73
CA ASP A 97 -14.27 1.71 -17.08
C ASP A 97 -13.05 2.55 -17.51
N LEU A 98 -12.44 3.27 -16.53
CA LEU A 98 -11.22 4.01 -16.78
C LEU A 98 -10.05 3.07 -17.13
N ILE A 99 -9.87 1.97 -16.40
CA ILE A 99 -8.84 0.97 -16.73
C ILE A 99 -9.09 0.35 -18.10
N LYS A 100 -10.35 -0.01 -18.42
CA LYS A 100 -10.70 -0.53 -19.74
C LYS A 100 -10.42 0.47 -20.87
N LYS A 101 -10.67 1.78 -20.62
CA LYS A 101 -10.40 2.87 -21.58
C LYS A 101 -8.91 2.97 -21.92
N TYR A 102 -8.04 2.60 -21.00
CA TYR A 102 -6.58 2.67 -21.17
C TYR A 102 -5.93 1.27 -21.25
N LYS A 103 -6.70 0.25 -21.64
CA LYS A 103 -6.22 -1.13 -21.69
C LYS A 103 -4.91 -1.26 -22.47
N SER A 104 -3.90 -1.83 -21.80
CA SER A 104 -2.55 -2.10 -22.33
C SER A 104 -2.21 -3.60 -22.31
N PRO A 105 -1.25 -4.07 -23.14
CA PRO A 105 -0.77 -5.44 -23.08
C PRO A 105 0.07 -5.72 -21.83
N VAL A 106 0.06 -6.97 -21.37
CA VAL A 106 1.05 -7.47 -20.41
C VAL A 106 2.39 -7.65 -21.13
N MET A 107 3.47 -7.16 -20.53
CA MET A 107 4.84 -7.25 -21.05
C MET A 107 5.68 -8.16 -20.15
N GLU A 108 5.85 -9.44 -20.54
CA GLU A 108 6.40 -10.50 -19.67
C GLU A 108 7.84 -10.23 -19.20
N ASP A 109 8.70 -9.70 -20.06
CA ASP A 109 10.14 -9.50 -19.79
C ASP A 109 10.45 -8.15 -19.11
N TYR A 110 9.43 -7.33 -18.82
CA TYR A 110 9.55 -5.97 -18.32
C TYR A 110 8.92 -5.78 -16.93
N PRO A 111 9.18 -4.64 -16.28
CA PRO A 111 8.55 -4.34 -14.99
C PRO A 111 7.03 -4.47 -15.06
N LYS A 112 6.42 -5.06 -14.03
CA LYS A 112 4.95 -5.30 -13.97
C LYS A 112 4.12 -4.02 -13.94
N LEU A 113 4.66 -2.93 -13.39
CA LEU A 113 4.02 -1.62 -13.40
C LEU A 113 4.53 -0.81 -14.58
N THR A 114 3.74 -0.72 -15.63
CA THR A 114 4.05 0.03 -16.85
C THR A 114 3.24 1.32 -17.00
N GLY A 115 2.26 1.52 -16.13
CA GLY A 115 1.34 2.64 -16.07
C GLY A 115 0.08 2.22 -15.32
N GLY A 116 -0.71 3.18 -14.84
CA GLY A 116 -1.92 2.85 -14.11
C GLY A 116 -2.42 3.97 -13.20
N LEU A 117 -3.39 3.60 -12.37
CA LEU A 117 -3.88 4.40 -11.26
C LEU A 117 -3.11 4.02 -10.00
N ILE A 118 -2.41 4.96 -9.39
CA ILE A 118 -1.48 4.71 -8.28
C ILE A 118 -1.82 5.65 -7.14
N GLY A 119 -1.94 5.09 -5.92
CA GLY A 119 -2.32 5.84 -4.73
C GLY A 119 -2.90 4.95 -3.64
N TYR A 120 -4.00 5.38 -3.01
CA TYR A 120 -4.63 4.63 -1.93
C TYR A 120 -6.15 4.58 -2.03
N PHE A 121 -6.71 3.52 -1.44
CA PHE A 121 -8.10 3.39 -1.03
C PHE A 121 -8.12 3.36 0.49
N GLY A 122 -8.72 4.36 1.13
CA GLY A 122 -8.84 4.43 2.58
C GLY A 122 -9.81 3.36 3.12
N TYR A 123 -9.78 3.17 4.44
CA TYR A 123 -10.64 2.21 5.13
C TYR A 123 -12.12 2.41 4.78
N ASP A 124 -12.58 3.65 4.72
CA ASP A 124 -13.99 3.99 4.52
C ASP A 124 -14.52 3.70 3.10
N MET A 125 -13.65 3.36 2.13
CA MET A 125 -14.09 2.92 0.80
C MET A 125 -14.96 1.67 0.83
N ILE A 126 -14.88 0.86 1.90
CA ILE A 126 -15.77 -0.29 2.09
C ILE A 126 -17.25 0.12 2.13
N ARG A 127 -17.57 1.34 2.56
CA ARG A 127 -18.94 1.87 2.61
C ARG A 127 -19.57 2.04 1.22
N GLN A 128 -18.77 2.00 0.15
CA GLN A 128 -19.30 1.97 -1.22
C GLN A 128 -20.04 0.65 -1.52
N VAL A 129 -19.61 -0.45 -0.91
CA VAL A 129 -20.17 -1.80 -1.12
C VAL A 129 -20.96 -2.31 0.08
N GLU A 130 -20.53 -2.00 1.33
CA GLU A 130 -21.20 -2.45 2.55
C GLU A 130 -22.12 -1.35 3.14
N LYS A 131 -23.40 -1.42 2.78
CA LYS A 131 -24.40 -0.37 3.14
C LYS A 131 -24.86 -0.42 4.60
N LYS A 132 -24.49 -1.44 5.37
CA LYS A 132 -24.85 -1.56 6.79
C LYS A 132 -24.00 -0.63 7.67
N LEU A 133 -22.85 -0.20 7.22
CA LEU A 133 -21.93 0.67 7.96
C LEU A 133 -22.39 2.14 7.90
N THR A 134 -23.39 2.48 8.68
CA THR A 134 -24.03 3.81 8.68
C THR A 134 -23.56 4.73 9.81
N ASN A 135 -22.98 4.16 10.88
CA ASN A 135 -22.44 4.95 12.00
C ASN A 135 -21.00 5.37 11.70
N VAL A 136 -20.86 6.50 11.00
CA VAL A 136 -19.55 6.98 10.55
C VAL A 136 -18.91 7.83 11.65
N PRO A 137 -17.68 7.50 12.13
CA PRO A 137 -16.94 8.34 13.07
C PRO A 137 -16.61 9.73 12.51
N GLU A 138 -16.23 10.67 13.40
CA GLU A 138 -15.91 12.03 13.01
C GLU A 138 -14.72 12.07 12.03
N ASP A 139 -14.89 12.82 10.93
CA ASP A 139 -13.86 13.08 9.92
C ASP A 139 -13.14 14.40 10.23
N ASP A 140 -12.10 14.35 11.03
CA ASP A 140 -11.33 15.52 11.45
C ASP A 140 -10.19 15.88 10.48
N LEU A 141 -9.64 14.89 9.75
CA LEU A 141 -8.59 15.14 8.77
C LEU A 141 -9.11 15.57 7.41
N LYS A 142 -10.39 15.33 7.11
CA LYS A 142 -11.04 15.69 5.84
C LYS A 142 -10.22 15.26 4.62
N MET A 143 -9.72 14.04 4.65
CA MET A 143 -8.98 13.45 3.55
C MET A 143 -9.92 12.73 2.60
N PRO A 144 -9.60 12.67 1.29
CA PRO A 144 -10.33 11.82 0.37
C PRO A 144 -10.36 10.35 0.85
N GLU A 145 -11.49 9.69 0.70
CA GLU A 145 -11.58 8.25 0.99
C GLU A 145 -10.77 7.41 -0.02
N CYS A 146 -10.59 7.92 -1.23
CA CYS A 146 -9.69 7.36 -2.22
C CYS A 146 -8.99 8.50 -2.97
N HIS A 147 -7.67 8.38 -3.16
CA HIS A 147 -6.89 9.31 -3.95
C HIS A 147 -5.93 8.55 -4.85
N LEU A 148 -6.17 8.66 -6.15
CA LEU A 148 -5.41 7.98 -7.19
C LEU A 148 -4.90 9.01 -8.19
N CYS A 149 -3.65 8.87 -8.58
CA CYS A 149 -3.06 9.61 -9.68
C CYS A 149 -2.85 8.66 -10.87
N MET A 150 -3.20 9.11 -12.07
CA MET A 150 -3.00 8.36 -13.29
C MET A 150 -1.63 8.68 -13.88
N TYR A 151 -0.79 7.65 -13.99
CA TYR A 151 0.54 7.76 -14.60
C TYR A 151 0.61 6.91 -15.86
N ASP A 152 0.95 7.53 -16.97
CA ASP A 152 1.29 6.87 -18.24
C ASP A 152 2.80 6.94 -18.55
N GLU A 153 3.56 7.53 -17.62
CA GLU A 153 5.02 7.56 -17.62
C GLU A 153 5.54 7.12 -16.24
N ILE A 154 6.44 6.15 -16.26
CA ILE A 154 7.04 5.58 -15.02
C ILE A 154 8.53 5.35 -15.27
N ILE A 155 9.34 5.53 -14.23
CA ILE A 155 10.73 5.10 -14.22
C ILE A 155 10.83 3.91 -13.27
N ALA A 156 11.29 2.78 -13.78
CA ALA A 156 11.59 1.60 -12.99
C ALA A 156 13.11 1.44 -12.83
N PHE A 157 13.59 1.25 -11.62
CA PHE A 157 14.99 0.90 -11.36
C PHE A 157 15.07 -0.61 -11.10
N ASP A 158 15.80 -1.33 -11.98
CA ASP A 158 16.07 -2.76 -11.85
C ASP A 158 17.32 -2.98 -11.00
N HIS A 159 17.13 -3.41 -9.75
CA HIS A 159 18.23 -3.66 -8.81
C HIS A 159 19.09 -4.86 -9.18
N LEU A 160 18.55 -5.80 -9.94
CA LEU A 160 19.30 -6.99 -10.38
C LEU A 160 20.23 -6.65 -11.56
N ALA A 161 19.69 -5.90 -12.53
CA ALA A 161 20.43 -5.52 -13.73
C ALA A 161 21.22 -4.20 -13.58
N ASN A 162 21.01 -3.44 -12.48
CA ASN A 162 21.54 -2.09 -12.28
C ASN A 162 21.19 -1.16 -13.45
N LYS A 163 19.95 -1.20 -13.91
CA LYS A 163 19.43 -0.39 -15.01
C LYS A 163 18.27 0.48 -14.53
N ALA A 164 18.11 1.63 -15.13
CA ALA A 164 16.88 2.39 -15.11
C ALA A 164 16.11 2.12 -16.42
N VAL A 165 14.82 1.86 -16.29
CA VAL A 165 13.91 1.65 -17.42
C VAL A 165 12.92 2.80 -17.42
N ILE A 166 13.01 3.66 -18.42
CA ILE A 166 12.05 4.75 -18.63
C ILE A 166 10.93 4.19 -19.49
N ILE A 167 9.71 4.26 -18.96
CA ILE A 167 8.51 3.68 -19.55
C ILE A 167 7.59 4.82 -19.95
N GLN A 168 7.17 4.84 -21.21
CA GLN A 168 6.16 5.76 -21.71
C GLN A 168 5.11 4.98 -22.48
N ASN A 169 3.85 5.26 -22.20
CA ASN A 169 2.75 4.64 -22.92
C ASN A 169 2.37 5.46 -24.15
N ILE A 170 2.32 4.81 -25.31
CA ILE A 170 1.88 5.39 -26.56
C ILE A 170 0.41 5.05 -26.76
N HIS A 171 -0.42 6.05 -26.97
CA HIS A 171 -1.85 5.90 -27.12
C HIS A 171 -2.26 5.64 -28.58
N LYS A 172 -3.37 4.95 -28.76
CA LYS A 172 -4.00 4.78 -30.07
C LYS A 172 -4.37 6.12 -30.65
N GLY A 173 -3.87 6.42 -31.84
CA GLY A 173 -4.03 7.71 -32.50
C GLY A 173 -2.84 8.66 -32.38
N ASP A 174 -1.86 8.36 -31.52
CA ASP A 174 -0.62 9.12 -31.48
C ASP A 174 0.21 8.93 -32.76
N ASN A 175 1.06 9.91 -33.06
CA ASN A 175 2.13 9.75 -34.04
C ASN A 175 3.27 8.93 -33.39
N ILE A 176 3.29 7.63 -33.64
CA ILE A 176 4.19 6.67 -33.01
C ILE A 176 5.65 7.07 -33.20
N LYS A 177 6.05 7.44 -34.43
CA LYS A 177 7.43 7.82 -34.71
C LYS A 177 7.87 9.04 -33.90
N GLN A 178 7.03 10.06 -33.82
CA GLN A 178 7.29 11.25 -33.02
C GLN A 178 7.41 10.89 -31.53
N LYS A 179 6.55 9.99 -31.04
CA LYS A 179 6.60 9.55 -29.63
C LYS A 179 7.89 8.78 -29.28
N TYR A 180 8.44 8.03 -30.23
CA TYR A 180 9.76 7.40 -30.05
C TYR A 180 10.87 8.42 -29.92
N GLU A 181 10.89 9.44 -30.80
CA GLU A 181 11.87 10.53 -30.75
C GLU A 181 11.73 11.31 -29.42
N GLU A 182 10.52 11.66 -29.01
CA GLU A 182 10.24 12.33 -27.72
C GLU A 182 10.73 11.50 -26.52
N LEU A 183 10.61 10.17 -26.56
CA LEU A 183 11.07 9.29 -25.47
C LEU A 183 12.62 9.23 -25.40
N GLU A 184 13.30 9.21 -26.53
CA GLU A 184 14.77 9.27 -26.57
C GLU A 184 15.28 10.59 -26.00
N ASP A 185 14.76 11.73 -26.44
CA ASP A 185 15.11 13.06 -25.93
C ASP A 185 14.85 13.19 -24.42
N LYS A 186 13.73 12.63 -23.98
CA LYS A 186 13.35 12.61 -22.56
C LYS A 186 14.31 11.76 -21.72
N ALA A 187 14.70 10.60 -22.23
CA ALA A 187 15.66 9.73 -21.55
C ALA A 187 17.02 10.44 -21.38
N GLU A 188 17.51 11.13 -22.41
CA GLU A 188 18.73 11.94 -22.34
C GLU A 188 18.60 13.07 -21.31
N LEU A 189 17.46 13.77 -21.29
CA LEU A 189 17.21 14.83 -20.30
C LEU A 189 17.21 14.29 -18.86
N ILE A 190 16.60 13.12 -18.63
CA ILE A 190 16.58 12.46 -17.32
C ILE A 190 18.01 12.12 -16.91
N LEU A 191 18.80 11.50 -17.80
CA LEU A 191 20.20 11.17 -17.54
C LEU A 191 21.02 12.42 -17.18
N HIS A 192 20.89 13.49 -17.96
CA HIS A 192 21.60 14.75 -17.70
C HIS A 192 21.23 15.38 -16.34
N LYS A 193 19.96 15.29 -15.93
CA LYS A 193 19.54 15.78 -14.60
C LYS A 193 20.14 14.93 -13.47
N MET A 194 20.29 13.64 -13.67
CA MET A 194 20.84 12.74 -12.67
C MET A 194 22.35 12.92 -12.46
N GLU A 195 23.08 13.49 -13.43
CA GLU A 195 24.51 13.84 -13.30
C GLU A 195 24.74 15.05 -12.38
N ARG A 196 23.72 15.89 -12.16
CA ARG A 196 23.85 17.07 -11.29
C ARG A 196 23.95 16.68 -9.82
N PRO A 197 24.83 17.36 -9.03
CA PRO A 197 24.86 17.14 -7.59
C PRO A 197 23.53 17.51 -6.96
N VAL A 198 22.96 16.59 -6.17
CA VAL A 198 21.81 16.89 -5.31
C VAL A 198 22.36 17.66 -4.10
N SER A 199 21.87 18.88 -3.88
CA SER A 199 22.19 19.64 -2.66
C SER A 199 21.52 18.94 -1.48
N LEU A 200 22.32 18.36 -0.60
CA LEU A 200 21.82 17.95 0.72
C LEU A 200 21.61 19.24 1.51
N SER A 201 20.38 19.57 1.89
CA SER A 201 20.08 20.73 2.73
C SER A 201 20.79 20.56 4.08
N LYS A 202 21.80 21.35 4.34
CA LYS A 202 22.63 21.27 5.56
C LYS A 202 22.02 22.02 6.78
N ASP A 203 20.89 22.68 6.63
CA ASP A 203 20.45 23.70 7.58
C ASP A 203 19.21 23.35 8.43
N ARG A 204 18.88 22.07 8.58
CA ARG A 204 17.72 21.65 9.40
C ARG A 204 18.14 20.88 10.64
N PHE A 205 18.93 21.51 11.52
CA PHE A 205 19.13 21.03 12.89
C PHE A 205 18.12 21.70 13.84
N ALA A 206 16.85 21.41 13.69
CA ALA A 206 15.91 21.61 14.77
C ALA A 206 15.69 20.26 15.46
N PRO A 207 16.01 20.12 16.76
CA PRO A 207 15.64 18.92 17.48
C PRO A 207 14.11 18.84 17.44
N ALA A 208 13.56 17.83 16.80
CA ALA A 208 12.13 17.59 16.82
C ALA A 208 11.72 17.41 18.28
N LYS A 209 11.17 18.46 18.88
CA LYS A 209 10.39 18.38 20.12
C LYS A 209 9.06 17.73 19.73
N ALA A 210 9.13 16.51 19.27
CA ALA A 210 7.95 15.77 18.85
C ALA A 210 7.29 15.24 20.13
N GLU A 211 6.49 16.07 20.78
CA GLU A 211 5.51 15.60 21.75
C GLU A 211 4.52 14.73 20.97
N VAL A 212 4.35 13.49 21.42
CA VAL A 212 3.45 12.53 20.79
C VAL A 212 2.18 12.50 21.61
N THR A 213 1.09 12.98 21.03
CA THR A 213 -0.24 12.91 21.62
C THR A 213 -1.08 11.80 20.99
N SER A 214 -2.17 11.38 21.62
CA SER A 214 -3.10 10.40 21.07
C SER A 214 -4.52 10.96 21.09
N ASN A 215 -5.36 10.55 20.13
CA ASN A 215 -6.79 10.86 20.11
C ASN A 215 -7.59 10.19 21.24
N LEU A 216 -6.99 9.21 21.94
CA LEU A 216 -7.56 8.52 23.09
C LEU A 216 -6.61 8.56 24.28
N THR A 217 -7.14 8.71 25.50
CA THR A 217 -6.35 8.45 26.70
C THR A 217 -6.20 6.94 26.91
N LYS A 218 -5.28 6.53 27.82
CA LYS A 218 -5.10 5.13 28.20
C LYS A 218 -6.42 4.54 28.70
N GLU A 219 -7.10 5.26 29.59
CA GLU A 219 -8.37 4.82 30.21
C GLU A 219 -9.48 4.65 29.17
N GLN A 220 -9.57 5.56 28.20
CA GLN A 220 -10.55 5.46 27.11
C GLN A 220 -10.29 4.24 26.24
N TYR A 221 -9.04 4.02 25.82
CA TYR A 221 -8.68 2.85 25.01
C TYR A 221 -8.97 1.54 25.77
N GLU A 222 -8.57 1.45 27.06
CA GLU A 222 -8.84 0.28 27.90
C GLU A 222 -10.34 0.04 28.11
N ALA A 223 -11.14 1.10 28.19
CA ALA A 223 -12.61 0.98 28.27
C ALA A 223 -13.19 0.39 26.97
N ASN A 224 -12.69 0.84 25.81
CA ASN A 224 -13.07 0.30 24.50
C ASN A 224 -12.70 -1.20 24.40
N VAL A 225 -11.51 -1.59 24.87
CA VAL A 225 -11.11 -3.02 24.92
C VAL A 225 -12.06 -3.84 25.79
N LYS A 226 -12.45 -3.34 26.98
CA LYS A 226 -13.43 -4.02 27.85
C LYS A 226 -14.76 -4.18 27.16
N LYS A 227 -15.23 -3.14 26.47
CA LYS A 227 -16.50 -3.17 25.71
C LYS A 227 -16.44 -4.18 24.56
N ALA A 228 -15.33 -4.23 23.82
CA ALA A 228 -15.11 -5.22 22.77
C ALA A 228 -15.14 -6.66 23.31
N LYS A 229 -14.56 -6.91 24.49
CA LYS A 229 -14.64 -8.21 25.18
C LYS A 229 -16.06 -8.59 25.57
N GLU A 230 -16.93 -7.63 25.89
CA GLU A 230 -18.35 -7.90 26.14
C GLU A 230 -19.04 -8.40 24.85
N TYR A 231 -18.76 -7.79 23.68
CA TYR A 231 -19.28 -8.27 22.40
C TYR A 231 -18.79 -9.69 22.06
N ILE A 232 -17.52 -9.99 22.35
CA ILE A 232 -16.97 -11.35 22.17
C ILE A 232 -17.68 -12.34 23.08
N LYS A 233 -17.85 -12.00 24.35
CA LYS A 233 -18.52 -12.86 25.35
C LYS A 233 -20.00 -13.11 24.98
N ASN A 234 -20.66 -12.14 24.39
CA ASN A 234 -22.04 -12.24 23.94
C ASN A 234 -22.21 -13.03 22.64
N GLY A 235 -21.10 -13.37 21.96
CA GLY A 235 -21.10 -14.12 20.72
C GLY A 235 -21.32 -13.28 19.46
N ASP A 236 -21.21 -11.95 19.56
CA ASP A 236 -21.32 -11.06 18.38
C ASP A 236 -20.15 -11.24 17.41
N ILE A 237 -18.93 -11.40 17.96
CA ILE A 237 -17.67 -11.50 17.20
C ILE A 237 -16.69 -12.46 17.89
N PHE A 238 -15.70 -12.96 17.15
CA PHE A 238 -14.57 -13.69 17.71
C PHE A 238 -13.38 -12.77 17.99
N GLN A 239 -13.20 -11.74 17.13
CA GLN A 239 -12.10 -10.79 17.19
C GLN A 239 -12.54 -9.46 16.61
N VAL A 240 -12.01 -8.35 17.16
CA VAL A 240 -12.08 -7.01 16.58
C VAL A 240 -10.75 -6.29 16.75
N VAL A 241 -10.35 -5.52 15.74
CA VAL A 241 -9.12 -4.72 15.81
C VAL A 241 -9.48 -3.28 16.16
N LEU A 242 -9.13 -2.85 17.38
CA LEU A 242 -9.31 -1.48 17.83
C LEU A 242 -8.00 -0.69 17.68
N SER A 243 -8.11 0.56 17.20
CA SER A 243 -6.95 1.41 16.95
C SER A 243 -7.02 2.74 17.69
N GLN A 244 -5.87 3.41 17.78
CA GLN A 244 -5.74 4.79 18.19
C GLN A 244 -4.76 5.51 17.26
N ARG A 245 -4.94 6.81 17.10
CA ARG A 245 -4.11 7.66 16.25
C ARG A 245 -3.22 8.55 17.09
N PHE A 246 -1.92 8.49 16.79
CA PHE A 246 -0.90 9.33 17.39
C PHE A 246 -0.61 10.52 16.47
N GLU A 247 -0.44 11.68 17.07
CA GLU A 247 -0.10 12.92 16.40
C GLU A 247 1.30 13.38 16.84
N VAL A 248 2.10 13.82 15.88
CA VAL A 248 3.45 14.31 16.07
C VAL A 248 3.60 15.64 15.34
N GLU A 249 3.79 16.74 16.06
CA GLU A 249 4.12 18.01 15.43
C GLU A 249 5.53 17.94 14.83
N THR A 250 5.66 18.31 13.55
CA THR A 250 6.93 18.21 12.84
C THR A 250 6.97 19.06 11.58
N ASP A 251 8.14 19.58 11.28
CA ASP A 251 8.47 20.32 10.05
C ASP A 251 9.47 19.57 9.15
N VAL A 252 9.71 18.29 9.45
CA VAL A 252 10.64 17.46 8.65
C VAL A 252 10.11 17.24 7.24
N ASP A 253 11.03 17.12 6.26
CA ASP A 253 10.67 16.67 4.91
C ASP A 253 10.11 15.23 5.00
N PRO A 254 8.85 14.97 4.59
CA PRO A 254 8.28 13.63 4.59
C PRO A 254 9.10 12.60 3.80
N PHE A 255 9.87 13.04 2.79
CA PHE A 255 10.76 12.15 2.05
C PHE A 255 11.97 11.71 2.89
N ASP A 256 12.46 12.55 3.80
CA ASP A 256 13.52 12.14 4.74
C ASP A 256 12.99 11.10 5.74
N VAL A 257 11.71 11.18 6.14
CA VAL A 257 11.08 10.13 6.93
C VAL A 257 10.99 8.83 6.15
N TYR A 258 10.65 8.88 4.85
CA TYR A 258 10.70 7.71 3.98
C TYR A 258 12.11 7.08 3.95
N ARG A 259 13.16 7.87 3.82
CA ARG A 259 14.55 7.40 3.83
C ARG A 259 14.91 6.71 5.16
N CYS A 260 14.47 7.27 6.29
CA CYS A 260 14.66 6.66 7.61
C CYS A 260 13.89 5.34 7.74
N LEU A 261 12.62 5.29 7.34
CA LEU A 261 11.81 4.07 7.37
C LEU A 261 12.42 2.97 6.49
N ARG A 262 12.89 3.31 5.31
CA ARG A 262 13.53 2.37 4.38
C ARG A 262 14.71 1.63 5.00
N THR A 263 15.46 2.29 5.86
CA THR A 263 16.66 1.72 6.51
C THR A 263 16.34 1.05 7.85
N SER A 264 15.44 1.64 8.65
CA SER A 264 15.13 1.14 9.99
C SER A 264 14.06 0.04 9.99
N ASN A 265 13.19 0.03 8.97
CA ASN A 265 12.05 -0.88 8.89
C ASN A 265 11.86 -1.42 7.45
N PRO A 266 12.86 -2.15 6.91
CA PRO A 266 12.76 -2.73 5.59
C PRO A 266 11.52 -3.63 5.49
N SER A 267 10.75 -3.47 4.42
CA SER A 267 9.44 -4.11 4.25
C SER A 267 9.20 -4.44 2.77
N PRO A 268 8.33 -5.42 2.47
CA PRO A 268 7.98 -5.75 1.09
C PRO A 268 7.25 -4.63 0.35
N TYR A 269 6.64 -3.70 1.07
CA TYR A 269 5.96 -2.54 0.50
C TYR A 269 6.41 -1.25 1.19
N LEU A 270 7.34 -0.56 0.55
CA LEU A 270 7.76 0.77 0.94
C LEU A 270 7.16 1.77 -0.05
N TYR A 271 6.57 2.83 0.48
CA TYR A 271 5.93 3.84 -0.36
C TYR A 271 6.06 5.25 0.19
N PHE A 272 6.19 6.17 -0.75
CA PHE A 272 6.10 7.60 -0.57
C PHE A 272 5.14 8.16 -1.61
N PHE A 273 4.14 8.90 -1.18
CA PHE A 273 3.25 9.68 -2.04
C PHE A 273 3.28 11.13 -1.60
N ASP A 274 3.48 12.01 -2.56
CA ASP A 274 3.26 13.45 -2.39
C ASP A 274 2.03 13.85 -3.21
N PHE A 275 0.96 14.20 -2.52
CA PHE A 275 -0.29 14.70 -3.10
C PHE A 275 -0.40 16.23 -2.99
N ILE A 276 0.70 16.92 -2.76
CA ILE A 276 0.84 18.37 -2.57
C ILE A 276 0.30 18.79 -1.21
N ASP A 277 -1.02 18.69 -0.99
CA ASP A 277 -1.68 19.11 0.26
C ASP A 277 -1.34 18.22 1.46
N TYR A 278 -0.91 17.00 1.21
CA TYR A 278 -0.49 16.03 2.22
C TYR A 278 0.38 14.95 1.61
N GLN A 279 1.17 14.27 2.45
CA GLN A 279 2.01 13.16 2.04
C GLN A 279 1.65 11.89 2.82
N VAL A 280 1.80 10.73 2.15
CA VAL A 280 1.59 9.42 2.74
C VAL A 280 2.90 8.63 2.63
N VAL A 281 3.44 8.23 3.78
CA VAL A 281 4.73 7.53 3.86
C VAL A 281 4.56 6.26 4.67
N GLY A 282 4.97 5.12 4.13
CA GLY A 282 4.78 3.87 4.84
C GLY A 282 5.77 2.76 4.49
N ALA A 283 5.81 1.77 5.38
CA ALA A 283 6.62 0.56 5.30
C ALA A 283 5.75 -0.65 5.72
N SER A 284 4.84 -1.06 4.83
CA SER A 284 3.88 -2.12 5.13
C SER A 284 4.49 -3.51 4.94
N PRO A 285 4.37 -4.39 5.92
CA PRO A 285 4.84 -5.76 5.81
C PRO A 285 3.82 -6.68 5.12
N GLU A 286 2.57 -6.24 4.90
CA GLU A 286 1.45 -7.13 4.61
C GLU A 286 0.76 -6.78 3.30
N LYS A 287 0.71 -7.76 2.38
CA LYS A 287 -0.08 -7.68 1.16
C LYS A 287 -1.57 -7.66 1.51
N LEU A 288 -2.34 -6.77 0.87
CA LEU A 288 -3.80 -6.86 0.91
C LEU A 288 -4.26 -7.86 -0.15
N VAL A 289 -4.10 -7.52 -1.41
CA VAL A 289 -4.49 -8.37 -2.53
C VAL A 289 -3.66 -8.02 -3.77
N SER A 290 -3.38 -9.02 -4.58
CA SER A 290 -2.88 -8.85 -5.94
C SER A 290 -3.77 -9.60 -6.94
N VAL A 291 -3.88 -9.06 -8.14
CA VAL A 291 -4.38 -9.77 -9.32
C VAL A 291 -3.27 -9.72 -10.36
N LEU A 292 -2.73 -10.87 -10.68
CA LEU A 292 -1.65 -11.00 -11.66
C LEU A 292 -2.06 -12.03 -12.71
N ASN A 293 -2.18 -11.59 -13.96
CA ASN A 293 -2.60 -12.43 -15.06
C ASN A 293 -3.90 -13.21 -14.76
N GLY A 294 -4.88 -12.53 -14.12
CA GLY A 294 -6.16 -13.12 -13.76
C GLY A 294 -6.16 -13.99 -12.50
N ILE A 295 -5.04 -14.14 -11.80
CA ILE A 295 -4.96 -14.84 -10.51
C ILE A 295 -5.07 -13.82 -9.37
N VAL A 296 -6.15 -13.95 -8.59
CA VAL A 296 -6.37 -13.18 -7.36
C VAL A 296 -5.63 -13.87 -6.23
N ALA A 297 -4.83 -13.14 -5.46
CA ALA A 297 -4.08 -13.71 -4.35
C ALA A 297 -4.01 -12.76 -3.15
N THR A 298 -4.15 -13.33 -1.95
CA THR A 298 -3.86 -12.67 -0.67
C THR A 298 -2.90 -13.53 0.15
N LYS A 299 -2.18 -12.91 1.08
CA LYS A 299 -1.16 -13.58 1.90
C LYS A 299 -1.43 -13.34 3.38
N PRO A 300 -2.30 -14.12 4.03
CA PRO A 300 -2.53 -14.04 5.47
C PRO A 300 -1.21 -14.27 6.23
N ILE A 301 -0.92 -13.35 7.13
CA ILE A 301 0.23 -13.40 8.04
C ILE A 301 -0.29 -13.37 9.47
N ALA A 302 0.06 -14.38 10.28
CA ALA A 302 -0.22 -14.40 11.71
C ALA A 302 0.96 -15.00 12.45
N GLY A 303 0.95 -14.82 13.76
CA GLY A 303 2.05 -15.28 14.59
C GLY A 303 3.36 -14.53 14.33
N THR A 304 3.96 -14.01 15.37
CA THR A 304 5.21 -13.25 15.26
C THR A 304 6.13 -13.57 16.41
N VAL A 305 7.33 -14.03 16.08
CA VAL A 305 8.41 -14.15 17.06
C VAL A 305 9.63 -13.35 16.62
N PRO A 306 10.39 -12.76 17.54
CA PRO A 306 11.63 -12.08 17.20
C PRO A 306 12.64 -13.07 16.63
N ARG A 307 13.66 -12.57 15.92
CA ARG A 307 14.80 -13.37 15.48
C ARG A 307 15.68 -13.71 16.68
N GLY A 308 16.11 -14.96 16.76
CA GLY A 308 17.08 -15.41 17.75
C GLY A 308 18.45 -14.77 17.54
N LYS A 309 19.19 -14.56 18.60
CA LYS A 309 20.59 -14.06 18.56
C LYS A 309 21.56 -15.11 18.03
N THR A 310 21.22 -16.37 18.21
CA THR A 310 21.95 -17.52 17.65
C THR A 310 21.01 -18.37 16.79
N LYS A 311 21.57 -19.25 15.98
CA LYS A 311 20.79 -20.18 15.15
C LYS A 311 19.93 -21.11 16.00
N GLU A 312 20.46 -21.59 17.11
CA GLU A 312 19.78 -22.48 18.04
C GLU A 312 18.57 -21.78 18.70
N GLU A 313 18.74 -20.52 19.12
CA GLU A 313 17.67 -19.70 19.68
C GLU A 313 16.60 -19.41 18.62
N ASP A 314 17.00 -19.05 17.39
CA ASP A 314 16.11 -18.81 16.26
C ASP A 314 15.26 -20.07 15.93
N ASP A 315 15.89 -21.25 15.89
CA ASP A 315 15.22 -22.52 15.63
C ASP A 315 14.29 -22.92 16.79
N MET A 316 14.62 -22.59 18.03
CA MET A 316 13.76 -22.80 19.20
C MET A 316 12.50 -21.91 19.12
N LEU A 317 12.65 -20.61 18.84
CA LEU A 317 11.53 -19.67 18.68
C LEU A 317 10.60 -20.08 17.54
N VAL A 318 11.15 -20.52 16.42
CA VAL A 318 10.37 -21.06 15.30
C VAL A 318 9.57 -22.30 15.72
N ARG A 319 10.18 -23.25 16.46
CA ARG A 319 9.46 -24.43 16.95
C ARG A 319 8.33 -24.08 17.90
N GLN A 320 8.53 -23.09 18.78
CA GLN A 320 7.49 -22.58 19.67
C GLN A 320 6.33 -21.99 18.85
N LEU A 321 6.62 -21.11 17.90
CA LEU A 321 5.61 -20.50 17.03
C LEU A 321 4.77 -21.52 16.27
N VAL A 322 5.43 -22.49 15.62
CA VAL A 322 4.75 -23.51 14.80
C VAL A 322 3.83 -24.42 15.64
N ASN A 323 4.20 -24.66 16.91
CA ASN A 323 3.47 -25.54 17.81
C ASN A 323 2.50 -24.80 18.75
N ASP A 324 2.47 -23.46 18.73
CA ASP A 324 1.56 -22.70 19.59
C ASP A 324 0.11 -22.85 19.12
N PRO A 325 -0.79 -23.43 19.94
CA PRO A 325 -2.19 -23.66 19.53
C PRO A 325 -2.96 -22.38 19.25
N LYS A 326 -2.65 -21.29 19.97
CA LYS A 326 -3.31 -20.00 19.82
C LYS A 326 -2.93 -19.35 18.47
N GLU A 327 -1.63 -19.27 18.19
CA GLU A 327 -1.12 -18.73 16.91
C GLU A 327 -1.62 -19.51 15.72
N ARG A 328 -1.69 -20.84 15.82
CA ARG A 328 -2.26 -21.71 14.78
C ARG A 328 -3.76 -21.49 14.57
N ALA A 329 -4.53 -21.34 15.65
CA ALA A 329 -5.96 -21.07 15.56
C ALA A 329 -6.25 -19.71 14.94
N GLU A 330 -5.52 -18.67 15.33
CA GLU A 330 -5.61 -17.34 14.74
C GLU A 330 -5.24 -17.36 13.25
N HIS A 331 -4.13 -18.02 12.90
CA HIS A 331 -3.72 -18.14 11.50
C HIS A 331 -4.76 -18.89 10.66
N THR A 332 -5.34 -19.96 11.17
CA THR A 332 -6.41 -20.70 10.47
C THR A 332 -7.61 -19.81 10.22
N MET A 333 -8.01 -19.02 11.20
CA MET A 333 -9.13 -18.06 11.07
C MET A 333 -8.84 -17.02 9.97
N LEU A 334 -7.64 -16.48 9.91
CA LEU A 334 -7.26 -15.50 8.87
C LEU A 334 -7.19 -16.13 7.47
N VAL A 335 -6.73 -17.38 7.36
CA VAL A 335 -6.75 -18.13 6.10
C VAL A 335 -8.18 -18.38 5.63
N ASP A 336 -9.08 -18.78 6.52
CA ASP A 336 -10.49 -18.99 6.17
C ASP A 336 -11.16 -17.68 5.74
N LEU A 337 -10.85 -16.56 6.40
CA LEU A 337 -11.31 -15.25 5.98
C LEU A 337 -10.79 -14.88 4.59
N GLY A 338 -9.50 -15.10 4.33
CA GLY A 338 -8.90 -14.88 3.01
C GLY A 338 -9.53 -15.76 1.93
N ARG A 339 -9.81 -17.03 2.23
CA ARG A 339 -10.53 -17.93 1.31
C ARG A 339 -11.93 -17.42 0.98
N ASN A 340 -12.67 -16.94 1.99
CA ASN A 340 -13.97 -16.34 1.79
C ASN A 340 -13.90 -15.08 0.93
N ASP A 341 -12.94 -14.20 1.20
CA ASP A 341 -12.79 -12.93 0.47
C ASP A 341 -12.38 -13.15 -1.00
N VAL A 342 -11.38 -14.00 -1.26
CA VAL A 342 -10.95 -14.40 -2.63
C VAL A 342 -12.08 -15.15 -3.34
N GLY A 343 -12.82 -16.00 -2.61
CA GLY A 343 -13.92 -16.80 -3.16
C GLY A 343 -15.07 -15.98 -3.72
N LYS A 344 -15.30 -14.76 -3.22
CA LYS A 344 -16.36 -13.87 -3.73
C LYS A 344 -16.21 -13.53 -5.21
N VAL A 345 -14.98 -13.46 -5.70
CA VAL A 345 -14.63 -13.01 -7.06
C VAL A 345 -13.97 -14.09 -7.91
N SER A 346 -13.68 -15.26 -7.35
CA SER A 346 -12.99 -16.33 -8.07
C SER A 346 -13.96 -17.30 -8.75
N LYS A 347 -13.49 -17.94 -9.82
CA LYS A 347 -14.18 -19.05 -10.47
C LYS A 347 -14.42 -20.17 -9.46
N PHE A 348 -15.58 -20.81 -9.56
CA PHE A 348 -15.94 -21.88 -8.64
C PHE A 348 -14.95 -23.04 -8.73
N GLY A 349 -14.48 -23.51 -7.57
CA GLY A 349 -13.54 -24.63 -7.46
C GLY A 349 -12.06 -24.27 -7.69
N THR A 350 -11.72 -22.97 -7.92
CA THR A 350 -10.32 -22.56 -8.16
C THR A 350 -9.64 -21.98 -6.92
N VAL A 351 -10.39 -21.75 -5.83
CA VAL A 351 -9.80 -21.22 -4.59
C VAL A 351 -8.98 -22.31 -3.91
N GLU A 352 -7.71 -22.04 -3.75
CA GLU A 352 -6.75 -22.96 -3.11
C GLU A 352 -5.90 -22.22 -2.07
N VAL A 353 -5.42 -22.96 -1.07
CA VAL A 353 -4.43 -22.49 -0.11
C VAL A 353 -3.11 -23.16 -0.44
N LYS A 354 -2.17 -22.37 -0.96
CA LYS A 354 -0.79 -22.80 -1.16
C LYS A 354 0.03 -22.50 0.09
N ASN A 355 1.07 -23.27 0.33
CA ASN A 355 2.04 -23.01 1.39
C ASN A 355 1.38 -22.75 2.77
N PHE A 356 0.42 -23.61 3.17
CA PHE A 356 -0.31 -23.44 4.44
C PHE A 356 0.62 -23.49 5.65
N MET A 357 0.57 -22.43 6.49
CA MET A 357 1.38 -22.29 7.73
C MET A 357 2.89 -22.47 7.50
N THR A 358 3.43 -21.91 6.44
CA THR A 358 4.89 -21.88 6.23
C THR A 358 5.57 -20.83 7.09
N VAL A 359 6.83 -21.06 7.44
CA VAL A 359 7.64 -20.13 8.22
C VAL A 359 8.43 -19.23 7.28
N GLU A 360 8.18 -17.93 7.35
CA GLU A 360 9.00 -16.94 6.67
C GLU A 360 9.82 -16.13 7.66
N LYS A 361 11.14 -16.08 7.41
CA LYS A 361 12.11 -15.36 8.24
C LYS A 361 12.44 -14.02 7.60
N TYR A 362 12.11 -12.94 8.30
CA TYR A 362 12.44 -11.58 7.93
C TYR A 362 13.65 -11.07 8.73
N SER A 363 14.09 -9.85 8.48
CA SER A 363 15.29 -9.29 9.12
C SER A 363 15.20 -9.22 10.65
N LYS A 364 14.03 -8.90 11.20
CA LYS A 364 13.81 -8.69 12.65
C LYS A 364 12.86 -9.70 13.27
N VAL A 365 12.03 -10.35 12.49
CA VAL A 365 10.95 -11.22 12.96
C VAL A 365 10.79 -12.45 12.08
N THR A 366 10.10 -13.45 12.61
CA THR A 366 9.67 -14.64 11.88
C THR A 366 8.16 -14.77 11.99
N HIS A 367 7.48 -15.07 10.89
CA HIS A 367 6.04 -15.20 10.82
C HIS A 367 5.59 -16.57 10.32
N LEU A 368 4.34 -16.94 10.65
CA LEU A 368 3.58 -17.95 9.92
C LEU A 368 2.83 -17.28 8.78
N VAL A 369 2.96 -17.83 7.59
CA VAL A 369 2.31 -17.28 6.38
C VAL A 369 1.60 -18.38 5.61
N SER A 370 0.56 -18.00 4.88
CA SER A 370 -0.10 -18.84 3.90
C SER A 370 -0.44 -18.04 2.65
N ASP A 371 -0.49 -18.70 1.49
CA ASP A 371 -0.91 -18.07 0.24
C ASP A 371 -2.30 -18.59 -0.11
N VAL A 372 -3.27 -17.68 -0.23
CA VAL A 372 -4.64 -17.97 -0.70
C VAL A 372 -4.80 -17.37 -2.08
N GLN A 373 -5.20 -18.17 -3.06
CA GLN A 373 -5.37 -17.70 -4.43
C GLN A 373 -6.59 -18.34 -5.11
N GLY A 374 -7.06 -17.69 -6.19
CA GLY A 374 -8.11 -18.20 -7.07
C GLY A 374 -8.08 -17.51 -8.43
N GLU A 375 -8.68 -18.10 -9.44
CA GLU A 375 -8.83 -17.49 -10.75
C GLU A 375 -9.98 -16.49 -10.73
N LEU A 376 -9.73 -15.25 -11.18
CA LEU A 376 -10.75 -14.21 -11.30
C LEU A 376 -11.84 -14.66 -12.29
N ARG A 377 -13.12 -14.50 -11.91
CA ARG A 377 -14.24 -14.80 -12.83
C ARG A 377 -14.25 -13.83 -14.01
N ASP A 378 -14.76 -14.30 -15.15
CA ASP A 378 -14.79 -13.51 -16.39
C ASP A 378 -15.78 -12.31 -16.32
N ASP A 379 -16.76 -12.37 -15.41
CA ASP A 379 -17.72 -11.29 -15.11
C ASP A 379 -17.24 -10.31 -14.03
N GLU A 380 -16.07 -10.55 -13.46
CA GLU A 380 -15.45 -9.72 -12.42
C GLU A 380 -14.25 -8.90 -12.98
N ASN A 381 -13.78 -7.97 -12.17
CA ASN A 381 -12.64 -7.14 -12.52
C ASN A 381 -11.71 -6.96 -11.31
N PRO A 382 -10.46 -6.48 -11.52
CA PRO A 382 -9.48 -6.33 -10.45
C PRO A 382 -9.93 -5.40 -9.32
N ILE A 383 -10.79 -4.41 -9.60
CA ILE A 383 -11.30 -3.49 -8.56
C ILE A 383 -12.29 -4.23 -7.64
N ASN A 384 -13.13 -5.10 -8.20
CA ASN A 384 -14.02 -5.93 -7.40
C ASN A 384 -13.21 -6.91 -6.53
N ALA A 385 -12.08 -7.43 -7.04
CA ALA A 385 -11.16 -8.24 -6.24
C ALA A 385 -10.56 -7.43 -5.09
N LEU A 386 -10.14 -6.18 -5.33
CA LEU A 386 -9.68 -5.28 -4.28
C LEU A 386 -10.76 -5.07 -3.21
N MET A 387 -11.97 -4.71 -3.62
CA MET A 387 -13.08 -4.41 -2.71
C MET A 387 -13.60 -5.65 -1.95
N SER A 388 -13.42 -6.85 -2.49
CA SER A 388 -13.81 -8.09 -1.79
C SER A 388 -12.95 -8.37 -0.56
N VAL A 389 -11.69 -7.94 -0.57
CA VAL A 389 -10.73 -8.13 0.51
C VAL A 389 -10.68 -6.93 1.46
N LEU A 390 -10.91 -5.70 0.97
CA LEU A 390 -10.87 -4.47 1.78
C LEU A 390 -12.03 -4.39 2.79
N PRO A 391 -11.76 -3.98 4.05
CA PRO A 391 -10.46 -3.97 4.70
C PRO A 391 -9.99 -5.38 5.05
N ALA A 392 -8.68 -5.54 5.25
CA ALA A 392 -8.12 -6.80 5.69
C ALA A 392 -8.73 -7.28 7.02
N GLY A 393 -8.83 -8.60 7.20
CA GLY A 393 -9.28 -9.19 8.46
C GLY A 393 -8.40 -8.82 9.64
N THR A 394 -7.11 -8.72 9.42
CA THR A 394 -6.10 -8.27 10.40
C THR A 394 -6.27 -6.83 10.85
N LEU A 395 -7.12 -6.03 10.18
CA LEU A 395 -7.45 -4.64 10.51
C LEU A 395 -8.93 -4.43 10.86
N SER A 396 -9.77 -5.45 10.71
CA SER A 396 -11.21 -5.39 11.02
C SER A 396 -11.58 -6.38 12.11
N GLY A 397 -11.67 -7.64 11.81
CA GLY A 397 -12.01 -8.72 12.73
C GLY A 397 -12.89 -9.79 12.09
N ALA A 398 -13.46 -10.65 12.92
CA ALA A 398 -14.26 -11.79 12.49
C ALA A 398 -15.52 -11.96 13.38
N PRO A 399 -16.72 -12.04 12.80
CA PRO A 399 -17.12 -11.80 11.41
C PRO A 399 -16.90 -10.34 10.97
N LYS A 400 -16.41 -10.13 9.74
CA LYS A 400 -15.88 -8.85 9.25
C LYS A 400 -16.86 -7.68 9.41
N VAL A 401 -18.09 -7.80 8.92
CA VAL A 401 -19.08 -6.70 8.93
C VAL A 401 -19.42 -6.31 10.36
N ARG A 402 -19.68 -7.28 11.23
CA ARG A 402 -20.01 -7.00 12.62
C ARG A 402 -18.85 -6.35 13.38
N ALA A 403 -17.63 -6.80 13.12
CA ALA A 403 -16.44 -6.18 13.69
C ALA A 403 -16.30 -4.71 13.25
N MET A 404 -16.59 -4.40 11.98
CA MET A 404 -16.57 -3.02 11.48
C MET A 404 -17.67 -2.14 12.10
N GLU A 405 -18.87 -2.66 12.35
CA GLU A 405 -19.91 -1.93 13.10
C GLU A 405 -19.44 -1.57 14.51
N ILE A 406 -18.75 -2.50 15.19
CA ILE A 406 -18.20 -2.27 16.53
C ILE A 406 -17.03 -1.27 16.49
N ILE A 407 -16.21 -1.31 15.46
CA ILE A 407 -15.15 -0.31 15.25
C ILE A 407 -15.77 1.09 15.11
N ASP A 408 -16.80 1.23 14.29
CA ASP A 408 -17.51 2.51 14.10
C ASP A 408 -18.18 3.03 15.39
N GLU A 409 -18.54 2.14 16.31
CA GLU A 409 -19.10 2.51 17.62
C GLU A 409 -18.01 2.98 18.60
N LEU A 410 -16.85 2.30 18.60
CA LEU A 410 -15.84 2.45 19.65
C LEU A 410 -14.72 3.42 19.26
N GLU A 411 -14.45 3.62 17.99
CA GLU A 411 -13.44 4.60 17.54
C GLU A 411 -14.09 5.98 17.31
N ASN A 412 -13.47 7.02 17.87
CA ASN A 412 -14.04 8.38 17.84
C ASN A 412 -13.69 9.18 16.57
N LYS A 413 -12.78 8.68 15.72
CA LYS A 413 -12.29 9.32 14.50
C LYS A 413 -12.27 8.35 13.34
N LYS A 414 -12.54 8.84 12.12
CA LYS A 414 -12.31 8.07 10.88
C LYS A 414 -10.87 7.59 10.79
N ARG A 415 -10.70 6.39 10.27
CA ARG A 415 -9.37 5.80 10.05
C ARG A 415 -8.61 6.43 8.89
N GLY A 416 -9.32 6.96 7.89
CA GLY A 416 -8.72 7.53 6.70
C GLY A 416 -7.88 6.49 5.94
N VAL A 417 -6.58 6.77 5.75
CA VAL A 417 -5.65 5.86 5.07
C VAL A 417 -5.40 4.58 5.85
N TYR A 418 -5.34 4.66 7.20
CA TYR A 418 -5.04 3.51 8.04
C TYR A 418 -6.07 2.38 7.90
N GLY A 419 -5.58 1.15 7.70
CA GLY A 419 -6.44 -0.03 7.50
C GLY A 419 -7.10 -0.10 6.12
N GLY A 420 -6.87 0.89 5.28
CA GLY A 420 -7.13 0.84 3.85
C GLY A 420 -6.03 0.14 3.09
N THR A 421 -5.82 0.50 1.84
CA THR A 421 -4.79 -0.10 0.98
C THR A 421 -4.05 0.92 0.14
N VAL A 422 -2.79 0.63 -0.13
CA VAL A 422 -1.88 1.42 -0.98
C VAL A 422 -1.32 0.53 -2.07
N GLY A 423 -1.19 1.05 -3.27
CA GLY A 423 -0.59 0.32 -4.38
C GLY A 423 -0.98 0.87 -5.75
N TYR A 424 -1.06 -0.02 -6.72
CA TYR A 424 -1.37 0.35 -8.09
C TYR A 424 -2.43 -0.56 -8.73
N LEU A 425 -3.16 0.03 -9.67
CA LEU A 425 -4.10 -0.61 -10.58
C LEU A 425 -3.53 -0.40 -11.99
N GLY A 426 -2.89 -1.41 -12.56
CA GLY A 426 -2.25 -1.35 -13.87
C GLY A 426 -3.25 -1.30 -15.03
N PHE A 427 -2.90 -0.63 -16.11
CA PHE A 427 -3.70 -0.60 -17.32
C PHE A 427 -3.71 -1.94 -18.07
N ASP A 428 -2.81 -2.86 -17.71
CA ASP A 428 -2.78 -4.25 -18.16
C ASP A 428 -3.77 -5.16 -17.39
N GLY A 429 -4.49 -4.59 -16.41
CA GLY A 429 -5.42 -5.31 -15.54
C GLY A 429 -4.77 -5.99 -14.33
N ASN A 430 -3.46 -5.86 -14.16
CA ASN A 430 -2.78 -6.31 -12.96
C ASN A 430 -2.94 -5.30 -11.82
N ILE A 431 -3.08 -5.79 -10.60
CA ILE A 431 -3.04 -4.97 -9.38
C ILE A 431 -2.09 -5.58 -8.37
N ASP A 432 -1.47 -4.72 -7.58
CA ASP A 432 -0.69 -5.14 -6.42
C ASP A 432 -0.79 -4.08 -5.33
N THR A 433 -1.30 -4.51 -4.17
CA THR A 433 -1.64 -3.60 -3.08
C THR A 433 -1.27 -4.19 -1.73
N CYS A 434 -0.88 -3.32 -0.81
CA CYS A 434 -0.62 -3.66 0.58
C CYS A 434 -1.63 -3.00 1.53
N ILE A 435 -1.73 -3.52 2.74
CA ILE A 435 -2.50 -2.90 3.80
C ILE A 435 -1.79 -1.61 4.25
N ALA A 436 -2.53 -0.52 4.38
CA ALA A 436 -1.97 0.74 4.88
C ALA A 436 -1.77 0.70 6.40
N ILE A 437 -0.67 0.12 6.82
CA ILE A 437 -0.17 0.04 8.20
C ILE A 437 1.30 0.47 8.25
N ARG A 438 1.83 0.74 9.44
CA ARG A 438 3.20 1.28 9.59
C ARG A 438 3.37 2.54 8.72
N THR A 439 2.36 3.39 8.75
CA THR A 439 2.19 4.53 7.85
C THR A 439 2.04 5.79 8.65
N VAL A 440 2.61 6.88 8.15
CA VAL A 440 2.37 8.24 8.61
C VAL A 440 1.75 9.05 7.48
N VAL A 441 0.75 9.85 7.82
CA VAL A 441 0.18 10.88 6.95
C VAL A 441 0.67 12.23 7.45
N PHE A 442 1.32 12.99 6.60
CA PHE A 442 1.72 14.38 6.90
C PHE A 442 0.71 15.34 6.35
N LYS A 443 0.15 16.16 7.21
CA LYS A 443 -0.82 17.19 6.84
C LYS A 443 -0.78 18.34 7.85
N ASP A 444 -0.85 19.56 7.38
CA ASP A 444 -0.94 20.77 8.20
C ASP A 444 0.16 20.87 9.28
N GLY A 445 1.40 20.52 8.95
CA GLY A 445 2.56 20.57 9.87
C GLY A 445 2.58 19.46 10.92
N LYS A 446 1.80 18.40 10.74
CA LYS A 446 1.68 17.27 11.65
C LYS A 446 1.84 15.94 10.93
N GLY A 447 2.41 14.98 11.64
CA GLY A 447 2.44 13.56 11.24
C GLY A 447 1.43 12.75 12.04
N TYR A 448 0.54 12.04 11.35
CA TYR A 448 -0.50 11.18 11.94
C TYR A 448 -0.14 9.72 11.74
N VAL A 449 0.07 9.00 12.83
CA VAL A 449 0.42 7.57 12.85
C VAL A 449 -0.68 6.81 13.57
N GLN A 450 -1.32 5.86 12.90
CA GLN A 450 -2.37 5.04 13.51
C GLN A 450 -1.93 3.59 13.65
N ALA A 451 -2.27 2.97 14.78
CA ALA A 451 -1.97 1.58 15.06
C ALA A 451 -3.07 0.94 15.91
N GLY A 452 -3.31 -0.35 15.68
CA GLY A 452 -4.34 -1.12 16.36
C GLY A 452 -3.83 -2.44 16.93
N ALA A 453 -4.63 -3.01 17.82
CA ALA A 453 -4.44 -4.32 18.41
C ALA A 453 -5.68 -5.20 18.21
N GLY A 454 -5.48 -6.48 17.98
CA GLY A 454 -6.54 -7.48 17.82
C GLY A 454 -7.07 -7.93 19.17
N ILE A 455 -8.31 -7.56 19.47
CA ILE A 455 -8.95 -7.87 20.74
C ILE A 455 -9.67 -9.21 20.65
N VAL A 456 -9.29 -10.13 21.53
CA VAL A 456 -9.89 -11.46 21.71
C VAL A 456 -10.33 -11.63 23.17
N ASN A 457 -10.99 -12.74 23.49
CA ASN A 457 -11.49 -12.99 24.84
C ASN A 457 -10.42 -12.87 25.94
N ASP A 458 -9.21 -13.32 25.67
CA ASP A 458 -8.11 -13.34 26.64
C ASP A 458 -7.28 -12.05 26.66
N SER A 459 -7.61 -11.06 25.81
CA SER A 459 -6.92 -9.77 25.75
C SER A 459 -6.92 -9.04 27.09
N VAL A 460 -5.76 -8.49 27.46
CA VAL A 460 -5.57 -7.66 28.65
C VAL A 460 -5.53 -6.19 28.22
N PRO A 461 -6.46 -5.33 28.67
CA PRO A 461 -6.60 -3.96 28.16
C PRO A 461 -5.31 -3.14 28.17
N GLU A 462 -4.52 -3.22 29.25
CA GLU A 462 -3.25 -2.51 29.33
C GLU A 462 -2.21 -3.02 28.33
N GLN A 463 -2.16 -4.34 28.08
CA GLN A 463 -1.22 -4.93 27.11
C GLN A 463 -1.59 -4.49 25.69
N GLU A 464 -2.88 -4.48 25.35
CA GLU A 464 -3.36 -4.04 24.03
C GLU A 464 -3.07 -2.54 23.79
N PHE A 465 -3.24 -1.71 24.83
CA PHE A 465 -2.84 -0.31 24.75
C PHE A 465 -1.34 -0.16 24.46
N MET A 466 -0.51 -0.92 25.18
CA MET A 466 0.95 -0.90 24.97
C MET A 466 1.33 -1.44 23.59
N GLU A 467 0.62 -2.43 23.08
CA GLU A 467 0.84 -2.98 21.75
C GLU A 467 0.64 -1.94 20.66
N THR A 468 -0.45 -1.14 20.71
CA THR A 468 -0.68 -0.06 19.76
C THR A 468 0.44 0.98 19.78
N LYS A 469 0.91 1.36 20.97
CA LYS A 469 2.05 2.28 21.13
C LYS A 469 3.32 1.70 20.50
N ASN A 470 3.62 0.44 20.77
CA ASN A 470 4.81 -0.23 20.25
C ASN A 470 4.76 -0.34 18.72
N LYS A 471 3.59 -0.63 18.16
CA LYS A 471 3.37 -0.67 16.70
C LYS A 471 3.56 0.70 16.05
N ALA A 472 3.15 1.78 16.68
CA ALA A 472 3.35 3.15 16.19
C ALA A 472 4.81 3.62 16.32
N LEU A 473 5.53 3.13 17.34
CA LEU A 473 6.84 3.63 17.74
C LEU A 473 7.89 3.59 16.62
N ALA A 474 7.87 2.56 15.76
CA ALA A 474 8.82 2.44 14.65
C ALA A 474 8.69 3.64 13.68
N VAL A 475 7.46 4.03 13.35
CA VAL A 475 7.17 5.16 12.45
C VAL A 475 7.47 6.48 13.15
N VAL A 476 7.06 6.64 14.40
CA VAL A 476 7.34 7.84 15.22
C VAL A 476 8.85 8.06 15.35
N ASN A 477 9.63 7.00 15.57
CA ASN A 477 11.08 7.10 15.62
C ASN A 477 11.69 7.54 14.30
N ALA A 478 11.17 7.05 13.17
CA ALA A 478 11.64 7.48 11.85
C ALA A 478 11.38 8.99 11.61
N VAL A 479 10.24 9.53 12.09
CA VAL A 479 9.98 10.98 12.07
C VAL A 479 11.02 11.74 12.91
N LYS A 480 11.34 11.22 14.11
CA LYS A 480 12.37 11.83 14.98
C LYS A 480 13.78 11.73 14.42
N GLU A 481 14.11 10.64 13.74
CA GLU A 481 15.41 10.43 13.10
C GLU A 481 15.59 11.35 11.88
N ALA A 482 14.54 11.54 11.09
CA ALA A 482 14.55 12.42 9.94
C ALA A 482 14.90 13.89 10.30
N ALA A 483 14.55 14.33 11.50
CA ALA A 483 14.92 15.66 12.00
C ALA A 483 16.44 15.82 12.25
N ARG A 484 17.23 14.73 12.12
CA ARG A 484 18.70 14.74 12.30
C ARG A 484 19.45 14.61 10.97
N LEU A 485 18.74 14.38 9.85
CA LEU A 485 19.31 14.33 8.51
C LEU A 485 19.48 15.74 7.92
#